data_e0593188f740f79ae0732f1ca4de7a20
#
_entry.id   e0593188f740f79ae0732f1ca4de7a20
#
_cell.length_a   1.000
_cell.length_b   1.000
_cell.length_c   1.000
_cell.angle_alpha   90.00
_cell.angle_beta   90.00
_cell.angle_gamma   90.00
#
_symmetry.space_group_name_H-M   'P 1'
#
loop_
_entity.id
_entity.type
_entity.pdbx_description
1 polymer ?
#
loop_
_entity_poly.entity_id
_entity_poly.type
_entity_poly.pdbx_seq_one_letter_code
_entity_poly.pdbx_strand_id
1 'polypeptide(L)'
;MRIEYLLIFKIFLGRSSDPEVSNRLSEIYAQLQHVEADKAPARASIILNGLGFSPEMQNRHTKEFSGGWRMRLALARALFSKPDLLLLDEPTNMLDIKAIIWLENYLQNWPTTLLVVSHDRNFLETVPTDILHLHSQRIESYRGNYETFEKTKSDKLKNQQREYEAQQQHRAHVQEFIDRFRYNANRASSVQSKIKMLEKLPELKPVEKETEVVLRFPDADALSPPILQLNEVSFHYTPDHNIFSNVNLSATLESRICIVGDNGAGKTTLLKIIMGMLTPTKGIRHVHRNLKFGYFSQHHVDQLDMNVNCVELLQSSYPGKRSEEYRRQLGSFGISGDLALQLVASLSGGQKSRVAFARMCMGNPNFLVLDEPTNHLDIESIEALGKAIQKYTVSI
;
A
#
# COMPACT_ATOMS: atom_id res chain seq x y z
N MET A 1 16.83 30.20 9.54
CA MET A 1 17.35 30.16 10.93
C MET A 1 18.87 30.16 11.01
N ARG A 2 19.64 29.14 10.54
CA ARG A 2 21.11 29.11 10.69
C ARG A 2 21.83 30.28 10.02
N ILE A 3 21.36 30.77 8.87
CA ILE A 3 21.97 31.92 8.16
C ILE A 3 21.66 33.23 8.87
N GLU A 4 20.50 33.44 9.40
CA GLU A 4 20.14 34.62 10.20
C GLU A 4 20.93 34.66 11.50
N TYR A 5 21.08 33.52 12.18
CA TYR A 5 21.93 33.43 13.38
C TYR A 5 23.41 33.68 13.09
N LEU A 6 23.95 33.19 11.97
CA LEU A 6 25.32 33.47 11.54
C LEU A 6 25.53 34.93 11.11
N LEU A 7 24.54 35.58 10.50
CA LEU A 7 24.59 36.99 10.14
C LEU A 7 24.52 37.87 11.39
N ILE A 8 23.62 37.55 12.32
CA ILE A 8 23.51 38.20 13.63
C ILE A 8 24.84 38.03 14.39
N PHE A 9 25.41 36.82 14.40
CA PHE A 9 26.70 36.55 15.05
C PHE A 9 27.87 37.35 14.46
N LYS A 10 27.94 37.54 13.14
CA LYS A 10 28.93 38.40 12.49
C LYS A 10 28.75 39.89 12.80
N ILE A 11 27.52 40.37 12.91
CA ILE A 11 27.20 41.76 13.28
C ILE A 11 27.57 42.03 14.75
N PHE A 12 27.39 41.03 15.64
CA PHE A 12 27.67 41.14 17.08
C PHE A 12 29.17 41.06 17.43
N LEU A 13 29.97 40.30 16.67
CA LEU A 13 31.42 40.23 16.90
C LEU A 13 32.14 41.59 16.72
N GLY A 14 31.52 42.55 16.04
CA GLY A 14 32.05 43.92 15.88
C GLY A 14 31.63 44.92 16.98
N ARG A 15 30.73 44.54 17.94
CA ARG A 15 30.20 45.46 18.96
C ARG A 15 30.10 44.81 20.34
N SER A 16 31.18 44.25 20.83
CA SER A 16 31.19 43.43 22.05
C SER A 16 31.11 44.22 23.40
N SER A 17 30.88 45.53 23.36
CA SER A 17 30.87 46.36 24.58
C SER A 17 29.49 46.87 25.02
N ASP A 18 28.41 46.46 24.33
CA ASP A 18 27.07 46.91 24.65
C ASP A 18 26.35 45.87 25.53
N PRO A 19 25.84 46.23 26.74
CA PRO A 19 25.15 45.29 27.64
C PRO A 19 23.91 44.66 27.06
N GLU A 20 23.16 45.34 26.21
CA GLU A 20 21.97 44.78 25.53
C GLU A 20 22.36 43.65 24.55
N VAL A 21 23.47 43.82 23.86
CA VAL A 21 24.04 42.85 22.92
C VAL A 21 24.52 41.60 23.67
N SER A 22 25.15 41.76 24.83
CA SER A 22 25.63 40.67 25.68
C SER A 22 24.46 39.84 26.24
N ASN A 23 23.38 40.48 26.69
CA ASN A 23 22.18 39.82 27.18
C ASN A 23 21.51 39.02 26.05
N ARG A 24 21.37 39.61 24.88
CA ARG A 24 20.78 38.93 23.72
C ARG A 24 21.60 37.73 23.23
N LEU A 25 22.91 37.85 23.30
CA LEU A 25 23.83 36.75 22.98
C LEU A 25 23.66 35.59 23.98
N SER A 26 23.54 35.90 25.27
CA SER A 26 23.30 34.89 26.32
C SER A 26 21.97 34.17 26.14
N GLU A 27 20.89 34.89 25.78
CA GLU A 27 19.60 34.29 25.43
C GLU A 27 19.70 33.36 24.24
N ILE A 28 20.41 33.76 23.16
CA ILE A 28 20.61 32.95 21.97
C ILE A 28 21.41 31.68 22.31
N TYR A 29 22.46 31.78 23.12
CA TYR A 29 23.21 30.61 23.57
C TYR A 29 22.34 29.66 24.41
N ALA A 30 21.52 30.18 25.31
CA ALA A 30 20.58 29.37 26.09
C ALA A 30 19.58 28.65 25.19
N GLN A 31 19.05 29.35 24.18
CA GLN A 31 18.15 28.73 23.17
C GLN A 31 18.87 27.66 22.36
N LEU A 32 20.10 27.89 21.91
CA LEU A 32 20.89 26.90 21.16
C LEU A 32 21.20 25.67 22.01
N GLN A 33 21.50 25.84 23.29
CA GLN A 33 21.68 24.75 24.23
C GLN A 33 20.36 23.95 24.43
N HIS A 34 19.26 24.67 24.62
CA HIS A 34 17.95 24.04 24.81
C HIS A 34 17.53 23.16 23.59
N VAL A 35 17.80 23.61 22.36
CA VAL A 35 17.53 22.83 21.15
C VAL A 35 18.65 21.84 20.78
N GLU A 36 19.66 21.68 21.62
CA GLU A 36 20.84 20.82 21.38
C GLU A 36 21.45 21.02 19.98
N ALA A 37 21.66 22.28 19.60
CA ALA A 37 22.10 22.65 18.24
C ALA A 37 23.41 21.96 17.83
N ASP A 38 24.32 21.72 18.77
CA ASP A 38 25.63 21.06 18.55
C ASP A 38 25.46 19.60 18.14
N LYS A 39 24.40 18.91 18.64
CA LYS A 39 24.09 17.52 18.31
C LYS A 39 23.22 17.41 17.03
N ALA A 40 22.68 18.52 16.53
CA ALA A 40 21.75 18.53 15.40
C ALA A 40 22.32 17.90 14.11
N PRO A 41 23.58 18.16 13.70
CA PRO A 41 24.18 17.53 12.52
C PRO A 41 24.31 16.02 12.66
N ALA A 42 24.75 15.54 13.83
CA ALA A 42 24.89 14.10 14.10
C ALA A 42 23.51 13.41 14.08
N ARG A 43 22.51 14.02 14.72
CA ARG A 43 21.12 13.51 14.74
C ARG A 43 20.51 13.47 13.34
N ALA A 44 20.74 14.51 12.52
CA ALA A 44 20.30 14.53 11.13
C ALA A 44 20.97 13.42 10.31
N SER A 45 22.28 13.21 10.48
CA SER A 45 23.02 12.16 9.79
C SER A 45 22.53 10.76 10.14
N ILE A 46 22.21 10.49 11.42
CA ILE A 46 21.65 9.21 11.87
C ILE A 46 20.31 8.93 11.17
N ILE A 47 19.40 9.91 11.14
CA ILE A 47 18.09 9.76 10.51
C ILE A 47 18.25 9.55 8.99
N LEU A 48 19.09 10.36 8.34
CA LEU A 48 19.33 10.24 6.90
C LEU A 48 19.96 8.89 6.54
N ASN A 49 20.95 8.44 7.31
CA ASN A 49 21.57 7.14 7.09
C ASN A 49 20.57 5.99 7.26
N GLY A 50 19.72 6.05 8.29
CA GLY A 50 18.66 5.06 8.50
C GLY A 50 17.64 4.99 7.35
N LEU A 51 17.37 6.12 6.70
CA LEU A 51 16.51 6.19 5.50
C LEU A 51 17.28 5.89 4.19
N GLY A 52 18.54 5.43 4.27
CA GLY A 52 19.32 4.96 3.14
C GLY A 52 20.18 6.02 2.44
N PHE A 53 20.32 7.25 2.97
CA PHE A 53 21.22 8.26 2.40
C PHE A 53 22.68 7.96 2.76
N SER A 54 23.50 7.69 1.76
CA SER A 54 24.95 7.56 1.96
C SER A 54 25.58 8.88 2.42
N PRO A 55 26.77 8.87 3.06
CA PRO A 55 27.45 10.09 3.44
C PRO A 55 27.67 11.08 2.29
N GLU A 56 27.90 10.58 1.09
CA GLU A 56 28.03 11.38 -0.13
C GLU A 56 26.70 12.05 -0.50
N MET A 57 25.60 11.31 -0.45
CA MET A 57 24.26 11.80 -0.75
C MET A 57 23.84 12.88 0.24
N GLN A 58 24.22 12.80 1.52
CA GLN A 58 23.87 13.79 2.55
C GLN A 58 24.42 15.20 2.24
N ASN A 59 25.47 15.29 1.39
CA ASN A 59 26.09 16.53 0.97
C ASN A 59 25.63 17.04 -0.41
N ARG A 60 24.75 16.32 -1.11
CA ARG A 60 24.22 16.72 -2.43
C ARG A 60 23.10 17.75 -2.29
N HIS A 61 22.90 18.52 -3.37
CA HIS A 61 21.77 19.43 -3.45
C HIS A 61 20.45 18.67 -3.58
N THR A 62 19.41 19.15 -2.90
CA THR A 62 18.08 18.50 -2.88
C THR A 62 17.43 18.43 -4.27
N LYS A 63 17.80 19.31 -5.18
CA LYS A 63 17.31 19.31 -6.57
C LYS A 63 17.80 18.12 -7.41
N GLU A 64 18.92 17.52 -7.02
CA GLU A 64 19.53 16.38 -7.70
C GLU A 64 18.83 15.06 -7.38
N PHE A 65 17.98 15.03 -6.36
CA PHE A 65 17.28 13.83 -5.93
C PHE A 65 16.02 13.58 -6.77
N SER A 66 15.76 12.29 -7.05
CA SER A 66 14.50 11.83 -7.62
C SER A 66 13.31 12.05 -6.68
N GLY A 67 12.09 11.88 -7.19
CA GLY A 67 10.86 12.02 -6.40
C GLY A 67 10.86 11.19 -5.13
N GLY A 68 11.23 9.90 -5.21
CA GLY A 68 11.28 9.01 -4.05
C GLY A 68 12.32 9.44 -3.01
N TRP A 69 13.50 9.88 -3.41
CA TRP A 69 14.50 10.41 -2.49
C TRP A 69 14.07 11.73 -1.83
N ARG A 70 13.34 12.58 -2.55
CA ARG A 70 12.75 13.80 -1.95
C ARG A 70 11.67 13.48 -0.92
N MET A 71 10.86 12.44 -1.16
CA MET A 71 9.90 11.94 -0.15
C MET A 71 10.60 11.43 1.11
N ARG A 72 11.68 10.63 0.97
CA ARG A 72 12.49 10.19 2.11
C ARG A 72 13.10 11.37 2.88
N LEU A 73 13.54 12.41 2.17
CA LEU A 73 14.07 13.62 2.79
C LEU A 73 12.97 14.40 3.55
N ALA A 74 11.75 14.43 3.03
CA ALA A 74 10.60 15.03 3.74
C ALA A 74 10.28 14.26 5.03
N LEU A 75 10.30 12.92 4.97
CA LEU A 75 10.15 12.06 6.15
C LEU A 75 11.28 12.32 7.16
N ALA A 76 12.54 12.36 6.70
CA ALA A 76 13.69 12.68 7.57
C ALA A 76 13.51 14.02 8.29
N ARG A 77 12.98 15.03 7.60
CA ARG A 77 12.71 16.35 8.18
C ARG A 77 11.62 16.28 9.25
N ALA A 78 10.55 15.53 9.02
CA ALA A 78 9.48 15.33 9.99
C ALA A 78 10.00 14.63 11.27
N LEU A 79 10.79 13.56 11.10
CA LEU A 79 11.40 12.83 12.21
C LEU A 79 12.42 13.69 13.00
N PHE A 80 13.21 14.50 12.28
CA PHE A 80 14.19 15.39 12.89
C PHE A 80 13.57 16.47 13.76
N SER A 81 12.41 17.00 13.39
CA SER A 81 11.73 18.09 14.10
C SER A 81 11.17 17.69 15.46
N LYS A 82 10.96 16.37 15.70
CA LYS A 82 10.40 15.80 16.94
C LYS A 82 9.17 16.56 17.44
N PRO A 83 8.08 16.63 16.65
CA PRO A 83 6.86 17.33 17.05
C PRO A 83 6.15 16.60 18.20
N ASP A 84 5.28 17.29 18.93
CA ASP A 84 4.42 16.70 19.97
C ASP A 84 3.38 15.73 19.36
N LEU A 85 2.98 15.97 18.12
CA LEU A 85 2.12 15.09 17.32
C LEU A 85 2.75 14.90 15.95
N LEU A 86 3.11 13.66 15.62
CA LEU A 86 3.61 13.26 14.30
C LEU A 86 2.50 12.57 13.51
N LEU A 87 2.19 13.11 12.34
CA LEU A 87 1.20 12.56 11.41
C LEU A 87 1.94 11.99 10.19
N LEU A 88 1.75 10.71 9.92
CA LEU A 88 2.36 10.01 8.79
C LEU A 88 1.28 9.33 7.94
N ASP A 89 1.31 9.59 6.65
CA ASP A 89 0.45 8.97 5.66
C ASP A 89 1.29 8.10 4.74
N GLU A 90 1.09 6.78 4.79
CA GLU A 90 1.82 5.76 4.03
C GLU A 90 3.36 5.93 4.08
N PRO A 91 3.98 5.99 5.27
CA PRO A 91 5.41 6.30 5.38
C PRO A 91 6.33 5.20 4.84
N THR A 92 5.82 3.97 4.66
CA THR A 92 6.57 2.82 4.11
C THR A 92 6.67 2.85 2.59
N ASN A 93 5.80 3.61 1.91
CA ASN A 93 5.84 3.75 0.47
C ASN A 93 7.19 4.32 0.00
N MET A 94 7.74 3.79 -1.07
CA MET A 94 9.03 4.20 -1.67
C MET A 94 10.26 3.91 -0.79
N LEU A 95 10.11 3.21 0.34
CA LEU A 95 11.25 2.76 1.15
C LEU A 95 11.67 1.35 0.71
N ASP A 96 12.96 1.06 0.84
CA ASP A 96 13.46 -0.31 0.77
C ASP A 96 13.34 -1.01 2.12
N ILE A 97 13.48 -2.33 2.12
CA ILE A 97 13.28 -3.16 3.32
C ILE A 97 14.17 -2.71 4.48
N LYS A 98 15.42 -2.30 4.21
CA LYS A 98 16.33 -1.83 5.25
C LYS A 98 15.84 -0.55 5.91
N ALA A 99 15.37 0.40 5.10
CA ALA A 99 14.82 1.67 5.58
C ALA A 99 13.49 1.47 6.34
N ILE A 100 12.64 0.51 5.91
CA ILE A 100 11.41 0.16 6.63
C ILE A 100 11.75 -0.40 8.02
N ILE A 101 12.63 -1.40 8.11
CA ILE A 101 13.03 -2.00 9.40
C ILE A 101 13.64 -0.93 10.32
N TRP A 102 14.46 -0.05 9.78
CA TRP A 102 15.03 1.05 10.57
C TRP A 102 13.94 2.00 11.06
N LEU A 103 12.98 2.36 10.20
CA LEU A 103 11.88 3.27 10.55
C LEU A 103 10.97 2.66 11.63
N GLU A 104 10.64 1.37 11.53
CA GLU A 104 9.89 0.63 12.55
C GLU A 104 10.58 0.71 13.92
N ASN A 105 11.87 0.36 13.97
CA ASN A 105 12.64 0.43 15.20
C ASN A 105 12.76 1.86 15.76
N TYR A 106 12.86 2.87 14.88
CA TYR A 106 12.92 4.27 15.28
C TYR A 106 11.60 4.76 15.86
N LEU A 107 10.47 4.41 15.25
CA LEU A 107 9.13 4.83 15.67
C LEU A 107 8.61 4.07 16.89
N GLN A 108 9.02 2.83 17.14
CA GLN A 108 8.71 2.11 18.39
C GLN A 108 9.18 2.87 19.64
N ASN A 109 10.29 3.60 19.51
CA ASN A 109 10.86 4.41 20.58
C ASN A 109 10.49 5.90 20.45
N TRP A 110 9.44 6.24 19.69
CA TRP A 110 9.02 7.61 19.51
C TRP A 110 8.45 8.19 20.81
N PRO A 111 8.97 9.34 21.30
CA PRO A 111 8.64 9.83 22.65
C PRO A 111 7.28 10.53 22.76
N THR A 112 6.66 10.91 21.65
CA THR A 112 5.43 11.70 21.60
C THR A 112 4.31 10.96 20.87
N THR A 113 3.17 11.61 20.66
CA THR A 113 2.04 11.00 19.98
C THR A 113 2.32 10.82 18.49
N LEU A 114 2.06 9.61 18.00
CA LEU A 114 2.20 9.21 16.60
C LEU A 114 0.84 8.76 16.07
N LEU A 115 0.40 9.32 14.95
CA LEU A 115 -0.75 8.85 14.18
C LEU A 115 -0.28 8.49 12.79
N VAL A 116 -0.50 7.22 12.41
CA VAL A 116 -0.04 6.67 11.12
C VAL A 116 -1.21 6.08 10.37
N VAL A 117 -1.26 6.33 9.06
CA VAL A 117 -2.06 5.57 8.10
C VAL A 117 -1.10 4.68 7.32
N SER A 118 -1.36 3.37 7.28
CA SER A 118 -0.53 2.43 6.52
C SER A 118 -1.33 1.21 6.07
N HIS A 119 -0.91 0.63 4.95
CA HIS A 119 -1.38 -0.65 4.43
C HIS A 119 -0.33 -1.77 4.58
N ASP A 120 0.80 -1.49 5.21
CA ASP A 120 1.84 -2.48 5.51
C ASP A 120 1.52 -3.22 6.81
N ARG A 121 1.21 -4.52 6.70
CA ARG A 121 0.87 -5.37 7.86
C ARG A 121 2.00 -5.46 8.88
N ASN A 122 3.25 -5.61 8.43
CA ASN A 122 4.38 -5.75 9.34
C ASN A 122 4.58 -4.45 10.14
N PHE A 123 4.45 -3.33 9.46
CA PHE A 123 4.50 -2.02 10.10
C PHE A 123 3.37 -1.84 11.13
N LEU A 124 2.12 -2.21 10.77
CA LEU A 124 0.95 -2.15 11.66
C LEU A 124 1.00 -3.19 12.80
N GLU A 125 1.79 -4.24 12.66
CA GLU A 125 2.04 -5.21 13.73
C GLU A 125 3.07 -4.70 14.74
N THR A 126 4.07 -3.96 14.24
CA THR A 126 5.28 -3.65 14.99
C THR A 126 5.22 -2.30 15.72
N VAL A 127 4.63 -1.27 15.11
CA VAL A 127 4.75 0.12 15.60
C VAL A 127 3.58 0.57 16.49
N PRO A 128 2.29 0.37 16.12
CA PRO A 128 1.18 0.95 16.86
C PRO A 128 0.88 0.22 18.17
N THR A 129 0.38 0.97 19.15
CA THR A 129 -0.19 0.47 20.40
C THR A 129 -1.70 0.32 20.33
N ASP A 130 -2.34 1.05 19.43
CA ASP A 130 -3.79 1.10 19.23
C ASP A 130 -4.10 1.20 17.75
N ILE A 131 -5.15 0.52 17.29
CA ILE A 131 -5.64 0.55 15.91
C ILE A 131 -6.95 1.30 15.85
N LEU A 132 -7.03 2.30 14.98
CA LEU A 132 -8.25 3.00 14.62
C LEU A 132 -8.79 2.46 13.30
N HIS A 133 -9.87 1.70 13.37
CA HIS A 133 -10.52 1.13 12.18
C HIS A 133 -11.59 2.05 11.66
N LEU A 134 -11.38 2.62 10.47
CA LEU A 134 -12.36 3.44 9.78
C LEU A 134 -13.22 2.54 8.87
N HIS A 135 -14.47 2.33 9.24
CA HIS A 135 -15.43 1.51 8.50
C HIS A 135 -16.82 2.13 8.54
N SER A 136 -17.54 2.10 7.40
CA SER A 136 -18.92 2.61 7.29
C SER A 136 -19.10 4.02 7.88
N GLN A 137 -18.16 4.93 7.61
CA GLN A 137 -18.13 6.32 8.11
C GLN A 137 -18.03 6.43 9.66
N ARG A 138 -17.54 5.40 10.32
CA ARG A 138 -17.33 5.37 11.77
C ARG A 138 -15.89 4.97 12.07
N ILE A 139 -15.40 5.43 13.20
CA ILE A 139 -14.08 5.04 13.71
C ILE A 139 -14.30 4.18 14.96
N GLU A 140 -13.75 2.97 14.93
CA GLU A 140 -13.70 2.07 16.07
C GLU A 140 -12.26 1.95 16.55
N SER A 141 -12.04 2.04 17.86
CA SER A 141 -10.72 1.92 18.46
C SER A 141 -10.52 0.53 19.03
N TYR A 142 -9.37 -0.06 18.75
CA TYR A 142 -8.94 -1.37 19.25
C TYR A 142 -7.56 -1.22 19.90
N ARG A 143 -7.41 -1.73 21.11
CA ARG A 143 -6.11 -1.77 21.79
C ARG A 143 -5.29 -2.95 21.29
N GLY A 144 -4.01 -2.72 21.06
CA GLY A 144 -3.06 -3.71 20.58
C GLY A 144 -2.63 -3.47 19.14
N ASN A 145 -1.88 -4.44 18.62
CA ASN A 145 -1.35 -4.49 17.26
C ASN A 145 -2.39 -4.98 16.25
N TYR A 146 -1.98 -5.13 15.01
CA TYR A 146 -2.85 -5.51 13.90
C TYR A 146 -3.44 -6.92 14.07
N GLU A 147 -2.67 -7.91 14.55
CA GLU A 147 -3.14 -9.27 14.80
C GLU A 147 -4.25 -9.29 15.88
N THR A 148 -4.05 -8.55 16.96
CA THR A 148 -5.06 -8.40 18.04
C THR A 148 -6.33 -7.76 17.51
N PHE A 149 -6.20 -6.74 16.66
CA PHE A 149 -7.32 -6.09 15.98
C PHE A 149 -8.11 -7.09 15.11
N GLU A 150 -7.43 -7.83 14.21
CA GLU A 150 -8.09 -8.81 13.32
C GLU A 150 -8.85 -9.87 14.11
N LYS A 151 -8.23 -10.41 15.17
CA LYS A 151 -8.86 -11.39 16.04
C LYS A 151 -10.10 -10.83 16.73
N THR A 152 -9.98 -9.65 17.33
CA THR A 152 -11.09 -9.00 18.03
C THR A 152 -12.23 -8.64 17.09
N LYS A 153 -11.91 -8.10 15.87
CA LYS A 153 -12.88 -7.83 14.80
C LYS A 153 -13.61 -9.10 14.38
N SER A 154 -12.88 -10.18 14.13
CA SER A 154 -13.46 -11.47 13.73
C SER A 154 -14.40 -12.04 14.82
N ASP A 155 -13.99 -12.00 16.08
CA ASP A 155 -14.81 -12.49 17.19
C ASP A 155 -16.06 -11.63 17.40
N LYS A 156 -15.94 -10.30 17.26
CA LYS A 156 -17.07 -9.37 17.31
C LYS A 156 -18.08 -9.64 16.19
N LEU A 157 -17.62 -9.84 14.95
CA LEU A 157 -18.47 -10.19 13.82
C LEU A 157 -19.16 -11.53 14.00
N LYS A 158 -18.44 -12.56 14.48
CA LYS A 158 -19.03 -13.88 14.77
C LYS A 158 -20.10 -13.80 15.86
N ASN A 159 -19.87 -13.03 16.91
CA ASN A 159 -20.86 -12.85 17.98
C ASN A 159 -22.09 -12.11 17.47
N GLN A 160 -21.91 -11.03 16.72
CA GLN A 160 -23.00 -10.29 16.09
C GLN A 160 -23.83 -11.18 15.14
N GLN A 161 -23.17 -12.04 14.35
CA GLN A 161 -23.84 -12.99 13.47
C GLN A 161 -24.67 -14.01 14.28
N ARG A 162 -24.12 -14.55 15.38
CA ARG A 162 -24.85 -15.47 16.28
C ARG A 162 -26.05 -14.82 16.94
N GLU A 163 -25.89 -13.58 17.39
CA GLU A 163 -27.00 -12.82 17.97
C GLU A 163 -28.10 -12.55 16.94
N TYR A 164 -27.71 -12.19 15.72
CA TYR A 164 -28.63 -11.99 14.60
C TYR A 164 -29.42 -13.27 14.28
N GLU A 165 -28.73 -14.41 14.15
CA GLU A 165 -29.35 -15.70 13.87
C GLU A 165 -30.27 -16.14 15.01
N ALA A 166 -29.85 -15.98 16.26
CA ALA A 166 -30.67 -16.32 17.44
C ALA A 166 -31.94 -15.45 17.51
N GLN A 167 -31.82 -14.13 17.23
CA GLN A 167 -32.97 -13.25 17.18
C GLN A 167 -33.91 -13.58 16.02
N GLN A 168 -33.36 -13.94 14.86
CA GLN A 168 -34.15 -14.37 13.69
C GLN A 168 -34.93 -15.63 13.99
N GLN A 169 -34.31 -16.65 14.60
CA GLN A 169 -34.98 -17.88 15.02
C GLN A 169 -36.07 -17.59 16.06
N HIS A 170 -35.78 -16.72 17.04
CA HIS A 170 -36.77 -16.35 18.05
C HIS A 170 -37.97 -15.63 17.41
N ARG A 171 -37.74 -14.67 16.46
CA ARG A 171 -38.83 -14.00 15.71
C ARG A 171 -39.66 -15.00 14.92
N ALA A 172 -39.00 -15.91 14.19
CA ALA A 172 -39.68 -16.95 13.41
C ALA A 172 -40.56 -17.85 14.30
N HIS A 173 -40.06 -18.32 15.44
CA HIS A 173 -40.83 -19.12 16.39
C HIS A 173 -42.04 -18.38 16.98
N VAL A 174 -41.86 -17.12 17.34
CA VAL A 174 -42.98 -16.31 17.86
C VAL A 174 -44.01 -16.02 16.77
N GLN A 175 -43.56 -15.78 15.54
CA GLN A 175 -44.43 -15.59 14.38
C GLN A 175 -45.23 -16.86 14.06
N GLU A 176 -44.59 -18.03 14.07
CA GLU A 176 -45.28 -19.32 13.89
C GLU A 176 -46.37 -19.53 14.94
N PHE A 177 -46.09 -19.18 16.19
CA PHE A 177 -47.12 -19.23 17.26
C PHE A 177 -48.29 -18.28 16.97
N ILE A 178 -48.03 -17.06 16.54
CA ILE A 178 -49.05 -16.08 16.18
C ILE A 178 -49.88 -16.60 15.02
N ASP A 179 -49.28 -17.11 13.98
CA ASP A 179 -49.96 -17.58 12.77
C ASP A 179 -50.85 -18.82 13.06
N ARG A 180 -50.38 -19.75 13.93
CA ARG A 180 -51.10 -20.93 14.33
C ARG A 180 -52.33 -20.62 15.17
N PHE A 181 -52.24 -19.60 16.02
CA PHE A 181 -53.31 -19.30 16.99
C PHE A 181 -54.07 -18.00 16.76
N ARG A 182 -53.81 -17.30 15.65
CA ARG A 182 -54.38 -16.00 15.30
C ARG A 182 -55.91 -15.94 15.34
N TYR A 183 -56.59 -17.03 14.96
CA TYR A 183 -58.04 -17.13 14.89
C TYR A 183 -58.65 -17.87 16.09
N ASN A 184 -57.88 -18.22 17.13
CA ASN A 184 -58.37 -18.92 18.29
C ASN A 184 -58.77 -17.92 19.38
N ALA A 185 -60.08 -17.77 19.64
CA ALA A 185 -60.63 -16.83 20.61
C ALA A 185 -60.07 -17.05 22.05
N ASN A 186 -59.83 -18.32 22.45
CA ASN A 186 -59.31 -18.63 23.77
C ASN A 186 -57.83 -18.25 23.95
N ARG A 187 -57.14 -17.95 22.89
CA ARG A 187 -55.72 -17.54 22.92
C ARG A 187 -55.44 -16.12 22.44
N ALA A 188 -56.49 -15.33 22.18
CA ALA A 188 -56.40 -13.96 21.63
C ALA A 188 -55.50 -13.05 22.49
N SER A 189 -55.61 -13.12 23.82
CA SER A 189 -54.74 -12.35 24.73
C SER A 189 -53.24 -12.74 24.63
N SER A 190 -52.95 -14.04 24.53
CA SER A 190 -51.59 -14.54 24.37
C SER A 190 -50.99 -14.12 23.01
N VAL A 191 -51.77 -14.19 21.96
CA VAL A 191 -51.36 -13.74 20.61
C VAL A 191 -51.05 -12.25 20.61
N GLN A 192 -51.93 -11.39 21.17
CA GLN A 192 -51.67 -9.96 21.28
C GLN A 192 -50.42 -9.63 22.10
N SER A 193 -50.20 -10.36 23.19
CA SER A 193 -48.97 -10.21 23.99
C SER A 193 -47.72 -10.54 23.18
N LYS A 194 -47.74 -11.59 22.33
CA LYS A 194 -46.66 -11.98 21.48
C LYS A 194 -46.41 -10.99 20.32
N ILE A 195 -47.46 -10.40 19.74
CA ILE A 195 -47.35 -9.33 18.73
C ILE A 195 -46.65 -8.09 19.35
N LYS A 196 -47.12 -7.65 20.53
CA LYS A 196 -46.50 -6.52 21.23
C LYS A 196 -45.05 -6.80 21.63
N MET A 197 -44.73 -8.07 21.90
CA MET A 197 -43.34 -8.47 22.16
C MET A 197 -42.47 -8.39 20.91
N LEU A 198 -42.95 -8.83 19.73
CA LEU A 198 -42.23 -8.68 18.44
C LEU A 198 -42.01 -7.23 18.07
N GLU A 199 -43.01 -6.37 18.28
CA GLU A 199 -42.89 -4.93 18.00
C GLU A 199 -41.86 -4.22 18.88
N LYS A 200 -41.64 -4.71 20.11
CA LYS A 200 -40.64 -4.16 21.04
C LYS A 200 -39.25 -4.68 20.84
N LEU A 201 -39.05 -5.75 20.06
CA LEU A 201 -37.72 -6.27 19.77
C LEU A 201 -36.95 -5.25 18.90
N PRO A 202 -35.66 -4.99 19.21
CA PRO A 202 -34.85 -4.09 18.44
C PRO A 202 -34.75 -4.55 16.98
N GLU A 203 -34.64 -3.58 16.06
CA GLU A 203 -34.49 -3.87 14.64
C GLU A 203 -33.23 -4.72 14.40
N LEU A 204 -33.37 -5.81 13.67
CA LEU A 204 -32.27 -6.68 13.31
C LEU A 204 -31.42 -5.98 12.25
N LYS A 205 -30.20 -5.62 12.61
CA LYS A 205 -29.23 -5.16 11.65
C LYS A 205 -28.44 -6.36 11.15
N PRO A 206 -28.58 -6.72 9.86
CA PRO A 206 -27.73 -7.76 9.29
C PRO A 206 -26.26 -7.37 9.43
N VAL A 207 -25.41 -8.36 9.63
CA VAL A 207 -23.96 -8.12 9.59
C VAL A 207 -23.60 -7.70 8.17
N GLU A 208 -23.08 -6.50 8.01
CA GLU A 208 -22.53 -6.04 6.73
C GLU A 208 -21.34 -6.95 6.40
N LYS A 209 -21.53 -7.83 5.43
CA LYS A 209 -20.42 -8.61 4.88
C LYS A 209 -19.60 -7.68 4.01
N GLU A 210 -18.38 -7.42 4.41
CA GLU A 210 -17.38 -6.82 3.51
C GLU A 210 -17.30 -7.72 2.28
N THR A 211 -17.46 -7.14 1.09
CA THR A 211 -17.32 -7.89 -0.17
C THR A 211 -15.86 -8.29 -0.32
N GLU A 212 -15.56 -9.57 -0.12
CA GLU A 212 -14.21 -10.09 -0.26
C GLU A 212 -13.70 -9.77 -1.66
N VAL A 213 -12.59 -9.06 -1.74
CA VAL A 213 -11.92 -8.77 -3.01
C VAL A 213 -11.32 -10.08 -3.52
N VAL A 214 -11.77 -10.54 -4.67
CA VAL A 214 -11.23 -11.73 -5.33
C VAL A 214 -10.56 -11.31 -6.62
N LEU A 215 -9.27 -11.58 -6.73
CA LEU A 215 -8.52 -11.39 -7.98
C LEU A 215 -8.34 -12.75 -8.66
N ARG A 216 -8.61 -12.82 -9.97
CA ARG A 216 -8.45 -14.03 -10.76
C ARG A 216 -7.61 -13.75 -11.99
N PHE A 217 -6.43 -14.33 -12.04
CA PHE A 217 -5.62 -14.35 -13.24
C PHE A 217 -6.17 -15.36 -14.25
N PRO A 218 -6.07 -15.07 -15.57
CA PRO A 218 -6.51 -16.00 -16.60
C PRO A 218 -5.62 -17.25 -16.64
N ASP A 219 -6.18 -18.37 -17.04
CA ASP A 219 -5.39 -19.56 -17.35
C ASP A 219 -4.50 -19.26 -18.57
N ALA A 220 -3.25 -19.67 -18.50
CA ALA A 220 -2.27 -19.41 -19.53
C ALA A 220 -1.85 -20.68 -20.26
N ASP A 221 -1.49 -20.52 -21.55
CA ASP A 221 -1.01 -21.60 -22.38
C ASP A 221 0.30 -22.18 -21.85
N ALA A 222 0.41 -23.51 -21.78
CA ALA A 222 1.63 -24.19 -21.41
C ALA A 222 2.71 -24.00 -22.50
N LEU A 223 3.94 -23.67 -22.09
CA LEU A 223 5.08 -23.54 -22.96
C LEU A 223 6.15 -24.58 -22.63
N SER A 224 6.88 -25.04 -23.63
CA SER A 224 8.03 -25.92 -23.40
C SER A 224 9.24 -25.14 -22.87
N PRO A 225 9.93 -25.63 -21.84
CA PRO A 225 11.17 -24.99 -21.36
C PRO A 225 12.31 -25.11 -22.39
N PRO A 226 13.29 -24.18 -22.37
CA PRO A 226 13.40 -22.99 -21.52
C PRO A 226 12.52 -21.85 -22.01
N ILE A 227 11.83 -21.14 -21.10
CA ILE A 227 10.95 -20.03 -21.51
C ILE A 227 11.64 -18.69 -21.51
N LEU A 228 12.59 -18.48 -20.56
CA LEU A 228 13.43 -17.30 -20.46
C LEU A 228 14.78 -17.67 -19.90
N GLN A 229 15.85 -17.19 -20.55
CA GLN A 229 17.23 -17.32 -20.05
C GLN A 229 18.01 -16.03 -20.27
N LEU A 230 18.75 -15.62 -19.26
CA LEU A 230 19.76 -14.58 -19.33
C LEU A 230 21.11 -15.25 -19.05
N ASN A 231 22.07 -15.10 -19.95
CA ASN A 231 23.39 -15.65 -19.83
C ASN A 231 24.42 -14.52 -19.82
N GLU A 232 25.12 -14.37 -18.70
CA GLU A 232 26.20 -13.39 -18.50
C GLU A 232 25.80 -11.94 -18.86
N VAL A 233 24.55 -11.59 -18.59
CA VAL A 233 24.00 -10.28 -18.98
C VAL A 233 24.58 -9.18 -18.10
N SER A 234 25.13 -8.16 -18.76
CA SER A 234 25.61 -6.92 -18.14
C SER A 234 24.94 -5.71 -18.77
N PHE A 235 24.74 -4.67 -17.99
CA PHE A 235 24.10 -3.46 -18.48
C PHE A 235 24.64 -2.19 -17.83
N HIS A 236 24.82 -1.14 -18.62
CA HIS A 236 25.11 0.22 -18.21
C HIS A 236 24.36 1.22 -19.10
N TYR A 237 23.92 2.34 -18.53
CA TYR A 237 23.36 3.45 -19.30
C TYR A 237 24.47 4.35 -19.89
N THR A 238 25.54 4.53 -19.12
CA THR A 238 26.75 5.28 -19.51
C THR A 238 27.97 4.39 -19.26
N PRO A 239 29.02 4.48 -20.08
CA PRO A 239 30.21 3.62 -19.94
C PRO A 239 30.84 3.62 -18.54
N ASP A 240 30.75 4.76 -17.84
CA ASP A 240 31.37 4.95 -16.53
C ASP A 240 30.50 4.43 -15.35
N HIS A 241 29.24 4.10 -15.59
CA HIS A 241 28.32 3.67 -14.51
C HIS A 241 27.68 2.32 -14.83
N ASN A 242 28.31 1.27 -14.37
CA ASN A 242 27.80 -0.09 -14.50
C ASN A 242 26.65 -0.32 -13.51
N ILE A 243 25.47 -0.76 -13.99
CA ILE A 243 24.31 -1.05 -13.14
C ILE A 243 24.43 -2.46 -12.57
N PHE A 244 24.70 -3.45 -13.41
CA PHE A 244 24.97 -4.81 -13.00
C PHE A 244 25.79 -5.55 -14.05
N SER A 245 26.50 -6.60 -13.60
CA SER A 245 27.39 -7.41 -14.42
C SER A 245 27.12 -8.88 -14.23
N ASN A 246 27.26 -9.65 -15.30
CA ASN A 246 27.30 -11.09 -15.29
C ASN A 246 26.07 -11.75 -14.62
N VAL A 247 24.86 -11.22 -14.91
CA VAL A 247 23.61 -11.77 -14.39
C VAL A 247 23.22 -13.00 -15.18
N ASN A 248 23.02 -14.10 -14.46
CA ASN A 248 22.50 -15.35 -15.00
C ASN A 248 21.14 -15.63 -14.37
N LEU A 249 20.11 -15.87 -15.20
CA LEU A 249 18.77 -16.14 -14.77
C LEU A 249 18.15 -17.18 -15.73
N SER A 250 17.47 -18.17 -15.17
CA SER A 250 16.68 -19.12 -15.95
C SER A 250 15.30 -19.26 -15.34
N ALA A 251 14.26 -19.15 -16.15
CA ALA A 251 12.88 -19.29 -15.72
C ALA A 251 12.17 -20.41 -16.53
N THR A 252 11.40 -21.19 -15.80
CA THR A 252 10.44 -22.20 -16.31
C THR A 252 9.02 -21.72 -16.05
N LEU A 253 8.00 -22.43 -16.55
CA LEU A 253 6.60 -22.05 -16.30
C LEU A 253 6.22 -22.02 -14.81
N GLU A 254 6.87 -22.80 -13.97
CA GLU A 254 6.56 -22.88 -12.54
C GLU A 254 7.41 -21.93 -11.70
N SER A 255 8.33 -21.17 -12.32
CA SER A 255 9.24 -20.30 -11.60
C SER A 255 8.50 -19.10 -11.00
N ARG A 256 8.74 -18.85 -9.71
CA ARG A 256 8.32 -17.65 -9.00
C ARG A 256 9.55 -16.96 -8.47
N ILE A 257 9.93 -15.85 -9.10
CA ILE A 257 11.20 -15.19 -8.88
C ILE A 257 10.94 -13.83 -8.22
N CYS A 258 11.49 -13.63 -7.03
CA CYS A 258 11.49 -12.35 -6.35
C CYS A 258 12.86 -11.68 -6.47
N ILE A 259 12.87 -10.44 -6.98
CA ILE A 259 14.07 -9.62 -7.10
C ILE A 259 14.12 -8.65 -5.93
N VAL A 260 15.10 -8.82 -5.04
CA VAL A 260 15.28 -7.98 -3.86
C VAL A 260 16.58 -7.18 -3.99
N GLY A 261 16.55 -5.93 -3.55
CA GLY A 261 17.73 -5.05 -3.57
C GLY A 261 17.37 -3.62 -3.19
N ASP A 262 18.39 -2.84 -2.88
CA ASP A 262 18.26 -1.44 -2.47
C ASP A 262 17.63 -0.59 -3.60
N ASN A 263 17.07 0.56 -3.27
CA ASN A 263 16.54 1.47 -4.27
C ASN A 263 17.68 2.04 -5.12
N GLY A 264 17.50 1.99 -6.46
CA GLY A 264 18.55 2.36 -7.40
C GLY A 264 19.49 1.22 -7.80
N ALA A 265 19.37 0.02 -7.21
CA ALA A 265 20.22 -1.15 -7.56
C ALA A 265 19.97 -1.71 -8.97
N GLY A 266 19.00 -1.16 -9.72
CA GLY A 266 18.73 -1.58 -11.10
C GLY A 266 17.62 -2.63 -11.25
N LYS A 267 16.78 -2.87 -10.23
CA LYS A 267 15.66 -3.83 -10.29
C LYS A 267 14.76 -3.62 -11.51
N THR A 268 14.21 -2.44 -11.65
CA THR A 268 13.36 -2.07 -12.81
C THR A 268 14.12 -2.15 -14.13
N THR A 269 15.44 -1.86 -14.16
CA THR A 269 16.28 -2.01 -15.34
C THR A 269 16.40 -3.46 -15.75
N LEU A 270 16.60 -4.37 -14.78
CA LEU A 270 16.64 -5.82 -15.03
C LEU A 270 15.30 -6.32 -15.57
N LEU A 271 14.17 -5.89 -15.00
CA LEU A 271 12.84 -6.21 -15.51
C LEU A 271 12.65 -5.73 -16.95
N LYS A 272 13.10 -4.54 -17.29
CA LYS A 272 13.02 -4.02 -18.68
C LYS A 272 13.88 -4.84 -19.66
N ILE A 273 15.03 -5.37 -19.22
CA ILE A 273 15.82 -6.29 -20.02
C ILE A 273 15.12 -7.64 -20.16
N ILE A 274 14.55 -8.18 -19.09
CA ILE A 274 13.77 -9.43 -19.13
C ILE A 274 12.63 -9.30 -20.15
N MET A 275 11.94 -8.20 -20.19
CA MET A 275 10.86 -7.94 -21.15
C MET A 275 11.35 -7.62 -22.57
N GLY A 276 12.63 -7.30 -22.75
CA GLY A 276 13.21 -6.89 -24.03
C GLY A 276 12.96 -5.43 -24.41
N MET A 277 12.59 -4.59 -23.45
CA MET A 277 12.47 -3.15 -23.62
C MET A 277 13.87 -2.47 -23.66
N LEU A 278 14.87 -3.11 -23.07
CA LEU A 278 16.27 -2.70 -23.12
C LEU A 278 17.11 -3.87 -23.62
N THR A 279 18.10 -3.55 -24.45
CA THR A 279 19.09 -4.53 -24.95
C THR A 279 20.25 -4.60 -23.98
N PRO A 280 20.70 -5.79 -23.54
CA PRO A 280 21.87 -5.91 -22.69
C PRO A 280 23.11 -5.40 -23.41
N THR A 281 24.06 -4.82 -22.67
CA THR A 281 25.34 -4.34 -23.22
C THR A 281 26.28 -5.51 -23.52
N LYS A 282 26.23 -6.57 -22.68
CA LYS A 282 26.96 -7.84 -22.87
C LYS A 282 26.04 -8.98 -22.45
N GLY A 283 26.36 -10.19 -22.95
CA GLY A 283 25.57 -11.39 -22.67
C GLY A 283 24.42 -11.59 -23.65
N ILE A 284 23.64 -12.65 -23.40
CA ILE A 284 22.57 -13.08 -24.28
C ILE A 284 21.28 -13.20 -23.50
N ARG A 285 20.20 -12.65 -24.08
CA ARG A 285 18.82 -12.86 -23.63
C ARG A 285 18.14 -13.83 -24.57
N HIS A 286 17.70 -14.97 -24.05
CA HIS A 286 16.95 -15.98 -24.81
C HIS A 286 15.51 -16.07 -24.29
N VAL A 287 14.52 -16.01 -25.20
CA VAL A 287 13.09 -15.97 -24.84
C VAL A 287 12.33 -16.91 -25.77
N HIS A 288 11.38 -17.66 -25.19
CA HIS A 288 10.51 -18.54 -25.96
C HIS A 288 9.63 -17.73 -26.91
N ARG A 289 9.46 -18.20 -28.15
CA ARG A 289 8.73 -17.50 -29.23
C ARG A 289 7.30 -17.09 -28.84
N ASN A 290 6.60 -17.91 -28.08
CA ASN A 290 5.20 -17.70 -27.69
C ASN A 290 5.07 -17.09 -26.29
N LEU A 291 6.15 -16.54 -25.71
CA LEU A 291 6.12 -15.88 -24.42
C LEU A 291 5.38 -14.55 -24.53
N LYS A 292 4.32 -14.39 -23.71
CA LYS A 292 3.52 -13.16 -23.60
C LYS A 292 3.71 -12.58 -22.20
N PHE A 293 4.33 -11.42 -22.12
CA PHE A 293 4.52 -10.72 -20.86
C PHE A 293 3.28 -9.95 -20.45
N GLY A 294 2.87 -10.09 -19.19
CA GLY A 294 1.98 -9.16 -18.52
C GLY A 294 2.81 -8.27 -17.61
N TYR A 295 2.93 -7.00 -17.91
CA TYR A 295 3.73 -6.07 -17.12
C TYR A 295 2.85 -5.13 -16.29
N PHE A 296 3.05 -5.19 -14.99
CA PHE A 296 2.49 -4.25 -14.03
C PHE A 296 3.59 -3.31 -13.57
N SER A 297 3.59 -2.08 -14.08
CA SER A 297 4.63 -1.10 -13.81
C SER A 297 4.40 -0.37 -12.48
N GLN A 298 5.46 0.14 -11.88
CA GLN A 298 5.44 0.98 -10.68
C GLN A 298 4.48 2.18 -10.80
N HIS A 299 4.38 2.78 -12.00
CA HIS A 299 3.50 3.92 -12.32
C HIS A 299 2.27 3.50 -13.13
N HIS A 300 1.67 2.36 -12.79
CA HIS A 300 0.55 1.79 -13.54
C HIS A 300 -0.69 2.70 -13.54
N VAL A 301 -0.91 3.48 -12.49
CA VAL A 301 -2.04 4.43 -12.38
C VAL A 301 -1.89 5.57 -13.37
N ASP A 302 -0.68 6.09 -13.56
CA ASP A 302 -0.41 7.22 -14.48
C ASP A 302 -0.59 6.82 -15.95
N GLN A 303 -0.60 5.52 -16.24
CA GLN A 303 -0.80 4.98 -17.59
C GLN A 303 -2.29 4.74 -17.94
N LEU A 304 -3.20 5.02 -17.02
CA LEU A 304 -4.63 4.92 -17.25
C LEU A 304 -5.17 6.24 -17.82
N ASP A 305 -6.01 6.15 -18.85
CA ASP A 305 -6.77 7.32 -19.28
C ASP A 305 -7.87 7.62 -18.26
N MET A 306 -7.76 8.76 -17.61
CA MET A 306 -8.66 9.18 -16.53
C MET A 306 -10.03 9.67 -17.06
N ASN A 307 -10.14 9.97 -18.35
CA ASN A 307 -11.32 10.61 -18.96
C ASN A 307 -12.33 9.61 -19.53
N VAL A 308 -12.00 8.32 -19.50
CA VAL A 308 -12.86 7.24 -20.01
C VAL A 308 -13.39 6.37 -18.88
N ASN A 309 -14.44 5.59 -19.12
CA ASN A 309 -14.88 4.57 -18.18
C ASN A 309 -14.01 3.31 -18.27
N CYS A 310 -14.13 2.42 -17.25
CA CYS A 310 -13.27 1.23 -17.17
C CYS A 310 -13.46 0.27 -18.36
N VAL A 311 -14.67 0.16 -18.92
CA VAL A 311 -14.96 -0.69 -20.06
C VAL A 311 -14.33 -0.12 -21.33
N GLU A 312 -14.49 1.18 -21.57
CA GLU A 312 -13.88 1.89 -22.70
C GLU A 312 -12.34 1.82 -22.66
N LEU A 313 -11.75 1.91 -21.47
CA LEU A 313 -10.31 1.76 -21.28
C LEU A 313 -9.81 0.38 -21.74
N LEU A 314 -10.52 -0.69 -21.40
CA LEU A 314 -10.17 -2.03 -21.85
C LEU A 314 -10.42 -2.19 -23.36
N GLN A 315 -11.51 -1.64 -23.87
CA GLN A 315 -11.88 -1.68 -25.28
C GLN A 315 -10.86 -0.96 -26.17
N SER A 316 -10.36 0.20 -25.75
CA SER A 316 -9.31 0.94 -26.47
C SER A 316 -7.98 0.19 -26.49
N SER A 317 -7.64 -0.48 -25.38
CA SER A 317 -6.39 -1.25 -25.25
C SER A 317 -6.43 -2.60 -26.02
N TYR A 318 -7.59 -3.24 -26.10
CA TYR A 318 -7.79 -4.57 -26.69
C TYR A 318 -9.07 -4.61 -27.53
N PRO A 319 -9.10 -3.98 -28.73
CA PRO A 319 -10.30 -3.91 -29.54
C PRO A 319 -10.74 -5.29 -30.08
N GLY A 320 -12.00 -5.39 -30.47
CA GLY A 320 -12.53 -6.58 -31.14
C GLY A 320 -13.23 -7.61 -30.26
N LYS A 321 -13.32 -7.39 -28.95
CA LYS A 321 -14.08 -8.24 -28.02
C LYS A 321 -15.47 -7.66 -27.75
N ARG A 322 -16.40 -8.48 -27.23
CA ARG A 322 -17.73 -8.02 -26.84
C ARG A 322 -17.69 -7.25 -25.52
N SER A 323 -18.60 -6.28 -25.33
CA SER A 323 -18.68 -5.47 -24.10
C SER A 323 -18.80 -6.34 -22.83
N GLU A 324 -19.48 -7.48 -22.92
CA GLU A 324 -19.63 -8.43 -21.82
C GLU A 324 -18.31 -9.08 -21.40
N GLU A 325 -17.38 -9.29 -22.32
CA GLU A 325 -16.06 -9.86 -22.03
C GLU A 325 -15.21 -8.88 -21.22
N TYR A 326 -15.25 -7.59 -21.56
CA TYR A 326 -14.57 -6.55 -20.79
C TYR A 326 -15.16 -6.42 -19.39
N ARG A 327 -16.50 -6.45 -19.26
CA ARG A 327 -17.18 -6.41 -17.95
C ARG A 327 -16.86 -7.64 -17.10
N ARG A 328 -16.82 -8.82 -17.69
CA ARG A 328 -16.44 -10.05 -17.02
C ARG A 328 -14.99 -9.99 -16.53
N GLN A 329 -14.09 -9.46 -17.35
CA GLN A 329 -12.69 -9.27 -16.99
C GLN A 329 -12.54 -8.27 -15.83
N LEU A 330 -13.23 -7.13 -15.86
CA LEU A 330 -13.27 -6.18 -14.75
C LEU A 330 -13.86 -6.81 -13.50
N GLY A 331 -14.93 -7.58 -13.63
CA GLY A 331 -15.56 -8.33 -12.54
C GLY A 331 -14.63 -9.32 -11.86
N SER A 332 -13.72 -9.99 -12.63
CA SER A 332 -12.72 -10.89 -12.05
C SER A 332 -11.66 -10.19 -11.20
N PHE A 333 -11.60 -8.85 -11.24
CA PHE A 333 -10.76 -8.00 -10.42
C PHE A 333 -11.59 -7.12 -9.45
N GLY A 334 -12.86 -7.48 -9.19
CA GLY A 334 -13.72 -6.79 -8.23
C GLY A 334 -14.24 -5.43 -8.71
N ILE A 335 -14.19 -5.14 -10.03
CA ILE A 335 -14.77 -3.94 -10.64
C ILE A 335 -16.03 -4.36 -11.40
N SER A 336 -17.18 -4.34 -10.73
CA SER A 336 -18.44 -4.82 -11.29
C SER A 336 -19.57 -3.79 -11.20
N GLY A 337 -20.67 -4.04 -11.92
CA GLY A 337 -21.85 -3.17 -11.90
C GLY A 337 -21.56 -1.74 -12.33
N ASP A 338 -22.02 -0.78 -11.51
CA ASP A 338 -21.88 0.65 -11.78
C ASP A 338 -20.42 1.12 -11.74
N LEU A 339 -19.57 0.48 -10.93
CA LEU A 339 -18.12 0.79 -10.88
C LEU A 339 -17.44 0.62 -12.24
N ALA A 340 -17.83 -0.37 -13.02
CA ALA A 340 -17.27 -0.61 -14.36
C ALA A 340 -17.62 0.50 -15.37
N LEU A 341 -18.69 1.24 -15.11
CA LEU A 341 -19.18 2.32 -15.96
C LEU A 341 -18.75 3.72 -15.46
N GLN A 342 -18.17 3.80 -14.27
CA GLN A 342 -17.64 5.06 -13.74
C GLN A 342 -16.35 5.47 -14.46
N LEU A 343 -16.10 6.78 -14.50
CA LEU A 343 -14.86 7.33 -15.00
C LEU A 343 -13.67 6.84 -14.15
N VAL A 344 -12.58 6.49 -14.79
CA VAL A 344 -11.36 6.07 -14.10
C VAL A 344 -10.89 7.14 -13.10
N ALA A 345 -11.06 8.42 -13.41
CA ALA A 345 -10.72 9.53 -12.51
C ALA A 345 -11.40 9.43 -11.14
N SER A 346 -12.67 8.98 -11.09
CA SER A 346 -13.48 8.92 -9.87
C SER A 346 -13.18 7.72 -8.96
N LEU A 347 -12.38 6.77 -9.43
CA LEU A 347 -12.02 5.57 -8.69
C LEU A 347 -10.96 5.86 -7.60
N SER A 348 -11.01 5.09 -6.51
CA SER A 348 -9.94 5.09 -5.50
C SER A 348 -8.63 4.55 -6.07
N GLY A 349 -7.49 4.80 -5.38
CA GLY A 349 -6.18 4.28 -5.78
C GLY A 349 -6.17 2.76 -5.96
N GLY A 350 -6.70 2.00 -4.99
CA GLY A 350 -6.81 0.55 -5.06
C GLY A 350 -7.73 0.06 -6.19
N GLN A 351 -8.84 0.77 -6.48
CA GLN A 351 -9.71 0.45 -7.61
C GLN A 351 -9.00 0.68 -8.94
N LYS A 352 -8.24 1.78 -9.09
CA LYS A 352 -7.41 2.05 -10.28
C LYS A 352 -6.38 0.96 -10.51
N SER A 353 -5.71 0.52 -9.46
CA SER A 353 -4.74 -0.58 -9.54
C SER A 353 -5.41 -1.89 -9.99
N ARG A 354 -6.63 -2.19 -9.49
CA ARG A 354 -7.41 -3.37 -9.92
C ARG A 354 -7.83 -3.28 -11.39
N VAL A 355 -8.17 -2.10 -11.89
CA VAL A 355 -8.42 -1.86 -13.33
C VAL A 355 -7.16 -2.08 -14.15
N ALA A 356 -5.99 -1.64 -13.66
CA ALA A 356 -4.70 -1.87 -14.32
C ALA A 356 -4.36 -3.37 -14.40
N PHE A 357 -4.61 -4.15 -13.33
CA PHE A 357 -4.49 -5.60 -13.35
C PHE A 357 -5.45 -6.24 -14.38
N ALA A 358 -6.71 -5.82 -14.39
CA ALA A 358 -7.70 -6.32 -15.36
C ALA A 358 -7.24 -6.06 -16.81
N ARG A 359 -6.72 -4.85 -17.08
CA ARG A 359 -6.16 -4.46 -18.38
C ARG A 359 -4.96 -5.33 -18.76
N MET A 360 -4.00 -5.52 -17.87
CA MET A 360 -2.82 -6.35 -18.09
C MET A 360 -3.22 -7.80 -18.44
N CYS A 361 -4.15 -8.37 -17.69
CA CYS A 361 -4.60 -9.76 -17.87
C CYS A 361 -5.47 -9.99 -19.09
N MET A 362 -6.00 -8.92 -19.72
CA MET A 362 -6.79 -9.01 -20.95
C MET A 362 -5.99 -9.57 -22.13
N GLY A 363 -4.66 -9.46 -22.09
CA GLY A 363 -3.73 -10.03 -23.07
C GLY A 363 -3.46 -11.52 -22.90
N ASN A 364 -4.03 -12.19 -21.92
CA ASN A 364 -3.74 -13.58 -21.53
C ASN A 364 -2.22 -13.83 -21.41
N PRO A 365 -1.52 -13.12 -20.52
CA PRO A 365 -0.09 -13.32 -20.35
C PRO A 365 0.21 -14.70 -19.78
N ASN A 366 1.34 -15.27 -20.18
CA ASN A 366 1.89 -16.50 -19.62
C ASN A 366 3.20 -16.28 -18.84
N PHE A 367 3.59 -15.03 -18.66
CA PHE A 367 4.65 -14.58 -17.77
C PHE A 367 4.29 -13.23 -17.17
N LEU A 368 4.12 -13.16 -15.85
CA LEU A 368 3.81 -11.91 -15.16
C LEU A 368 5.10 -11.25 -14.69
N VAL A 369 5.22 -9.96 -14.93
CA VAL A 369 6.29 -9.10 -14.42
C VAL A 369 5.64 -8.03 -13.57
N LEU A 370 5.91 -8.05 -12.27
CA LEU A 370 5.31 -7.14 -11.30
C LEU A 370 6.40 -6.26 -10.69
N ASP A 371 6.31 -4.95 -10.91
CA ASP A 371 7.25 -3.97 -10.36
C ASP A 371 6.57 -3.19 -9.23
N GLU A 372 6.92 -3.50 -7.99
CA GLU A 372 6.32 -2.97 -6.76
C GLU A 372 4.79 -3.02 -6.76
N PRO A 373 4.18 -4.22 -6.94
CA PRO A 373 2.74 -4.35 -7.18
C PRO A 373 1.86 -4.03 -5.98
N THR A 374 2.42 -3.92 -4.79
CA THR A 374 1.70 -3.62 -3.53
C THR A 374 1.52 -2.13 -3.30
N ASN A 375 2.29 -1.28 -4.00
CA ASN A 375 2.15 0.16 -3.87
C ASN A 375 0.74 0.61 -4.30
N HIS A 376 0.13 1.46 -3.48
CA HIS A 376 -1.23 2.00 -3.69
C HIS A 376 -2.37 0.96 -3.62
N LEU A 377 -2.09 -0.28 -3.18
CA LEU A 377 -3.14 -1.26 -2.87
C LEU A 377 -3.54 -1.18 -1.40
N ASP A 378 -4.82 -1.38 -1.14
CA ASP A 378 -5.33 -1.63 0.21
C ASP A 378 -4.96 -3.05 0.69
N ILE A 379 -5.00 -3.27 2.00
CA ILE A 379 -4.61 -4.55 2.63
C ILE A 379 -5.38 -5.72 2.02
N GLU A 380 -6.68 -5.56 1.78
CA GLU A 380 -7.54 -6.58 1.20
C GLU A 380 -7.11 -6.95 -0.23
N SER A 381 -6.76 -5.94 -1.06
CA SER A 381 -6.26 -6.15 -2.41
C SER A 381 -4.88 -6.81 -2.42
N ILE A 382 -4.00 -6.48 -1.46
CA ILE A 382 -2.70 -7.15 -1.29
C ILE A 382 -2.88 -8.63 -0.98
N GLU A 383 -3.79 -8.96 -0.05
CA GLU A 383 -4.12 -10.36 0.28
C GLU A 383 -4.73 -11.11 -0.90
N ALA A 384 -5.68 -10.47 -1.59
CA ALA A 384 -6.31 -11.04 -2.78
C ALA A 384 -5.27 -11.29 -3.89
N LEU A 385 -4.32 -10.36 -4.07
CA LEU A 385 -3.20 -10.53 -5.00
C LEU A 385 -2.31 -11.71 -4.60
N GLY A 386 -1.96 -11.83 -3.33
CA GLY A 386 -1.18 -12.96 -2.81
C GLY A 386 -1.86 -14.30 -3.06
N LYS A 387 -3.16 -14.42 -2.75
CA LYS A 387 -3.98 -15.61 -3.01
C LYS A 387 -4.08 -15.91 -4.52
N ALA A 388 -4.21 -14.88 -5.35
CA ALA A 388 -4.29 -15.02 -6.81
C ALA A 388 -2.95 -15.50 -7.41
N ILE A 389 -1.82 -14.93 -6.95
CA ILE A 389 -0.46 -15.35 -7.34
C ILE A 389 -0.20 -16.80 -6.96
N GLN A 390 -0.64 -17.24 -5.77
CA GLN A 390 -0.47 -18.64 -5.33
C GLN A 390 -1.23 -19.63 -6.23
N LYS A 391 -2.40 -19.23 -6.72
CA LYS A 391 -3.23 -20.06 -7.60
C LYS A 391 -2.80 -20.00 -9.08
N TYR A 392 -2.02 -18.99 -9.45
CA TYR A 392 -1.57 -18.83 -10.83
C TYR A 392 -0.55 -19.92 -11.17
N THR A 393 -0.82 -20.65 -12.26
CA THR A 393 -0.07 -21.87 -12.64
C THR A 393 1.13 -21.60 -13.54
N VAL A 394 1.48 -20.33 -13.77
CA VAL A 394 2.51 -19.91 -14.72
C VAL A 394 3.53 -18.99 -14.03
N SER A 395 4.65 -18.69 -14.69
CA SER A 395 5.78 -17.92 -14.11
C SER A 395 5.41 -16.49 -13.73
N ILE A 396 5.98 -16.06 -12.62
CA ILE A 396 5.88 -14.71 -12.08
C ILE A 396 7.27 -14.18 -11.78
#